data_d21578baeba9420d91ddd78fbb5092f0
#
_entry.id   d21578baeba9420d91ddd78fbb5092f0
#
_cell.length_a   1.000
_cell.length_b   1.000
_cell.length_c   1.000
_cell.angle_alpha   90.00
_cell.angle_beta   90.00
_cell.angle_gamma   90.00
#
_symmetry.space_group_name_H-M   'P 1'
#
loop_
_entity.id
_entity.type
_entity.pdbx_description
1 polymer ?
#
loop_
_entity_poly.entity_id
_entity_poly.type
_entity_poly.pdbx_seq_one_letter_code
_entity_poly.pdbx_strand_id
1 'polypeptide(L)'
;MIDKNKIILVTWATWFIWSNLVRKLIELWYNNINIIARNNSNFWRIDDIKDRIKISYVSLLDIENLNNLLLDIKPNIIFHLAAAWANIWRDWRWIIEIFEQNTIWTINLINACKEVWFDYFVNTWSSSEYWEKNKPITENDLLEPNNEYWISKATSSMYASYIWKKYNLPIYTFRLFAVYWYFEDKNRLIPTIMLNYTNWKSPNLTTPNSVRDYIFIDDVIKYYLNINKLSWDFWWVYNIWNWIQYSIWEIVEKIKNISKKKLNANYWAESIKQNEPKVWLSDNNKTKKAFEIKLTPIDEWLEKSYKWFQKNYNIY
;
A
#
# COMPACT_ATOMS: atom_id res chain seq x y z
N MET A 1 -4.03 -6.42 -18.56
CA MET A 1 -3.35 -7.10 -17.42
C MET A 1 -1.98 -7.60 -17.87
N ILE A 2 -1.05 -7.75 -16.95
CA ILE A 2 0.29 -8.32 -17.20
C ILE A 2 0.19 -9.77 -17.71
N ASP A 3 1.20 -10.21 -18.47
CA ASP A 3 1.28 -11.58 -19.00
C ASP A 3 1.50 -12.59 -17.86
N LYS A 4 0.75 -13.71 -17.88
CA LYS A 4 0.77 -14.75 -16.83
C LYS A 4 2.08 -15.55 -16.77
N ASN A 5 2.84 -15.55 -17.84
CA ASN A 5 4.13 -16.25 -17.91
C ASN A 5 5.27 -15.46 -17.26
N LYS A 6 5.06 -14.17 -16.94
CA LYS A 6 6.08 -13.33 -16.35
C LYS A 6 6.43 -13.78 -14.94
N ILE A 7 7.71 -13.69 -14.62
CA ILE A 7 8.23 -13.92 -13.27
C ILE A 7 8.01 -12.66 -12.45
N ILE A 8 7.26 -12.78 -11.38
CA ILE A 8 6.89 -11.68 -10.50
C ILE A 8 7.66 -11.80 -9.18
N LEU A 9 8.32 -10.74 -8.79
CA LEU A 9 8.96 -10.59 -7.49
C LEU A 9 8.19 -9.61 -6.63
N VAL A 10 7.82 -10.02 -5.42
CA VAL A 10 7.14 -9.15 -4.44
C VAL A 10 7.99 -9.08 -3.17
N THR A 11 8.37 -7.89 -2.75
CA THR A 11 9.06 -7.74 -1.48
C THR A 11 8.06 -7.56 -0.32
N TRP A 12 8.29 -8.21 0.81
CA TRP A 12 7.44 -8.12 2.02
C TRP A 12 5.97 -8.54 1.82
N ALA A 13 5.72 -9.62 1.13
CA ALA A 13 4.40 -10.17 0.87
C ALA A 13 3.58 -10.53 2.13
N THR A 14 4.16 -10.43 3.32
CA THR A 14 3.51 -10.74 4.60
C THR A 14 2.68 -9.60 5.19
N TRP A 15 2.72 -8.41 4.59
CA TRP A 15 1.93 -7.25 5.03
C TRP A 15 0.60 -7.10 4.29
N PHE A 16 -0.26 -6.22 4.77
CA PHE A 16 -1.64 -6.01 4.35
C PHE A 16 -1.85 -5.93 2.82
N ILE A 17 -1.27 -4.94 2.16
CA ILE A 17 -1.51 -4.72 0.72
C ILE A 17 -0.98 -5.90 -0.10
N TRP A 18 0.15 -6.48 0.28
CA TRP A 18 0.87 -7.50 -0.49
C TRP A 18 0.30 -8.87 -0.38
N SER A 19 -0.15 -9.24 0.79
CA SER A 19 -0.89 -10.48 0.96
C SER A 19 -2.10 -10.51 0.02
N ASN A 20 -2.80 -9.38 -0.12
CA ASN A 20 -3.92 -9.24 -1.05
C ASN A 20 -3.48 -9.28 -2.51
N LEU A 21 -2.35 -8.62 -2.88
CA LEU A 21 -1.80 -8.69 -4.25
C LEU A 21 -1.38 -10.11 -4.59
N VAL A 22 -0.63 -10.80 -3.72
CA VAL A 22 -0.20 -12.19 -3.95
C VAL A 22 -1.40 -13.12 -4.07
N ARG A 23 -2.40 -13.00 -3.19
CA ARG A 23 -3.65 -13.76 -3.29
C ARG A 23 -4.33 -13.55 -4.63
N LYS A 24 -4.41 -12.30 -5.09
CA LYS A 24 -5.04 -11.97 -6.36
C LYS A 24 -4.26 -12.49 -7.56
N LEU A 25 -2.93 -12.45 -7.52
CA LEU A 25 -2.10 -13.07 -8.54
C LEU A 25 -2.35 -14.57 -8.63
N ILE A 26 -2.39 -15.27 -7.50
CA ILE A 26 -2.70 -16.71 -7.42
C ILE A 26 -4.11 -17.02 -7.94
N GLU A 27 -5.12 -16.23 -7.54
CA GLU A 27 -6.51 -16.36 -8.00
C GLU A 27 -6.62 -16.20 -9.52
N LEU A 28 -5.81 -15.34 -10.11
CA LEU A 28 -5.74 -15.11 -11.55
C LEU A 28 -4.80 -16.07 -12.30
N TRP A 29 -4.30 -17.13 -11.62
CA TRP A 29 -3.46 -18.18 -12.20
C TRP A 29 -2.08 -17.70 -12.68
N TYR A 30 -1.46 -16.76 -11.95
CA TYR A 30 -0.03 -16.50 -12.08
C TYR A 30 0.74 -17.57 -11.30
N ASN A 31 1.68 -18.26 -11.94
CA ASN A 31 2.38 -19.41 -11.34
C ASN A 31 3.83 -19.11 -10.94
N ASN A 32 4.40 -18.01 -11.43
CA ASN A 32 5.80 -17.65 -11.18
C ASN A 32 5.90 -16.48 -10.19
N ILE A 33 5.39 -16.70 -8.97
CA ILE A 33 5.40 -15.67 -7.92
C ILE A 33 6.53 -15.98 -6.94
N ASN A 34 7.48 -15.06 -6.83
CA ASN A 34 8.59 -15.10 -5.89
C ASN A 34 8.40 -14.00 -4.84
N ILE A 35 8.69 -14.28 -3.59
CA ILE A 35 8.69 -13.28 -2.55
C ILE A 35 10.03 -13.24 -1.81
N ILE A 36 10.46 -12.04 -1.43
CA ILE A 36 11.56 -11.85 -0.49
C ILE A 36 10.96 -11.58 0.89
N ALA A 37 11.37 -12.37 1.87
CA ALA A 37 10.96 -12.26 3.26
C ALA A 37 12.17 -12.26 4.20
N ARG A 38 11.99 -11.82 5.44
CA ARG A 38 12.99 -11.99 6.50
C ARG A 38 12.75 -13.30 7.24
N ASN A 39 13.77 -13.87 7.85
CA ASN A 39 13.64 -15.11 8.66
C ASN A 39 12.60 -15.00 9.77
N ASN A 40 12.40 -13.81 10.33
CA ASN A 40 11.42 -13.53 11.38
C ASN A 40 10.08 -12.96 10.86
N SER A 41 9.80 -13.08 9.57
CA SER A 41 8.54 -12.61 8.99
C SER A 41 7.36 -13.42 9.49
N ASN A 42 6.28 -12.73 9.89
CA ASN A 42 5.04 -13.39 10.27
C ASN A 42 4.16 -13.62 9.02
N PHE A 43 3.91 -14.87 8.69
CA PHE A 43 3.21 -15.31 7.49
C PHE A 43 1.69 -15.48 7.66
N TRP A 44 1.10 -15.15 8.80
CA TRP A 44 -0.32 -15.42 9.08
C TRP A 44 -1.30 -14.96 7.97
N ARG A 45 -0.95 -13.90 7.23
CA ARG A 45 -1.77 -13.37 6.14
C ARG A 45 -1.72 -14.19 4.85
N ILE A 46 -0.72 -15.02 4.69
CA ILE A 46 -0.50 -15.84 3.46
C ILE A 46 -0.20 -17.30 3.77
N ASP A 47 -0.44 -17.73 5.00
CA ASP A 47 -0.11 -19.08 5.46
C ASP A 47 -0.80 -20.17 4.63
N ASP A 48 -2.06 -19.94 4.30
CA ASP A 48 -2.90 -20.81 3.50
C ASP A 48 -2.55 -20.88 2.00
N ILE A 49 -1.63 -20.04 1.54
CA ILE A 49 -1.20 -19.97 0.12
C ILE A 49 0.31 -20.13 -0.07
N LYS A 50 1.06 -20.43 0.97
CA LYS A 50 2.53 -20.54 0.93
C LYS A 50 3.04 -21.53 -0.11
N ASP A 51 2.35 -22.65 -0.28
CA ASP A 51 2.75 -23.71 -1.21
C ASP A 51 2.62 -23.30 -2.69
N ARG A 52 1.99 -22.17 -2.95
CA ARG A 52 1.77 -21.62 -4.29
C ARG A 52 2.75 -20.52 -4.69
N ILE A 53 3.71 -20.21 -3.83
CA ILE A 53 4.69 -19.13 -4.01
C ILE A 53 6.09 -19.62 -3.64
N LYS A 54 7.11 -19.04 -4.28
CA LYS A 54 8.50 -19.28 -3.91
C LYS A 54 8.95 -18.23 -2.89
N ILE A 55 9.47 -18.65 -1.75
CA ILE A 55 9.92 -17.77 -0.69
C ILE A 55 11.44 -17.81 -0.58
N SER A 56 12.08 -16.65 -0.70
CA SER A 56 13.51 -16.46 -0.50
C SER A 56 13.76 -15.61 0.76
N TYR A 57 14.60 -16.12 1.64
CA TYR A 57 14.94 -15.46 2.90
C TYR A 57 16.25 -14.69 2.71
N VAL A 58 16.16 -13.47 2.21
CA VAL A 58 17.29 -12.57 1.97
C VAL A 58 17.01 -11.20 2.55
N SER A 59 18.01 -10.63 3.23
CA SER A 59 17.96 -9.24 3.67
C SER A 59 18.24 -8.30 2.50
N LEU A 60 17.45 -7.24 2.35
CA LEU A 60 17.74 -6.18 1.37
C LEU A 60 18.98 -5.34 1.73
N LEU A 61 19.59 -5.56 2.90
CA LEU A 61 20.90 -5.01 3.25
C LEU A 61 22.06 -5.91 2.83
N ASP A 62 21.80 -7.18 2.57
CA ASP A 62 22.79 -8.16 2.10
C ASP A 62 22.90 -8.11 0.58
N ILE A 63 23.75 -7.21 0.10
CA ILE A 63 23.87 -6.90 -1.33
C ILE A 63 24.33 -8.11 -2.15
N GLU A 64 25.26 -8.91 -1.61
CA GLU A 64 25.79 -10.07 -2.31
C GLU A 64 24.71 -11.13 -2.52
N ASN A 65 24.04 -11.54 -1.45
CA ASN A 65 22.97 -12.54 -1.55
C ASN A 65 21.75 -12.01 -2.32
N LEU A 66 21.46 -10.71 -2.25
CA LEU A 66 20.41 -10.08 -3.06
C LEU A 66 20.72 -10.13 -4.55
N ASN A 67 21.96 -9.79 -4.95
CA ASN A 67 22.40 -9.87 -6.35
C ASN A 67 22.33 -11.31 -6.87
N ASN A 68 22.87 -12.28 -6.11
CA ASN A 68 22.84 -13.70 -6.48
C ASN A 68 21.39 -14.18 -6.67
N LEU A 69 20.49 -13.82 -5.77
CA LEU A 69 19.08 -14.17 -5.86
C LEU A 69 18.43 -13.57 -7.12
N LEU A 70 18.68 -12.31 -7.45
CA LEU A 70 18.09 -11.67 -8.63
C LEU A 70 18.65 -12.23 -9.93
N LEU A 71 19.93 -12.59 -9.98
CA LEU A 71 20.54 -13.28 -11.11
C LEU A 71 19.95 -14.69 -11.34
N ASP A 72 19.54 -15.37 -10.26
CA ASP A 72 18.85 -16.66 -10.33
C ASP A 72 17.39 -16.52 -10.77
N ILE A 73 16.63 -15.64 -10.13
CA ILE A 73 15.19 -15.45 -10.38
C ILE A 73 14.94 -14.77 -11.73
N LYS A 74 15.72 -13.74 -12.08
CA LYS A 74 15.53 -12.85 -13.26
C LYS A 74 14.09 -12.34 -13.37
N PRO A 75 13.59 -11.59 -12.39
CA PRO A 75 12.20 -11.19 -12.36
C PRO A 75 11.88 -10.23 -13.50
N ASN A 76 10.76 -10.46 -14.19
CA ASN A 76 10.24 -9.53 -15.19
C ASN A 76 9.53 -8.34 -14.54
N ILE A 77 8.85 -8.58 -13.45
CA ILE A 77 8.07 -7.56 -12.75
C ILE A 77 8.43 -7.56 -11.27
N ILE A 78 8.78 -6.39 -10.75
CA ILE A 78 9.13 -6.20 -9.35
C ILE A 78 8.09 -5.28 -8.70
N PHE A 79 7.40 -5.79 -7.69
CA PHE A 79 6.55 -5.00 -6.81
C PHE A 79 7.30 -4.76 -5.51
N HIS A 80 7.90 -3.57 -5.37
CA HIS A 80 8.66 -3.20 -4.19
C HIS A 80 7.80 -2.45 -3.18
N LEU A 81 7.78 -2.98 -1.99
CA LEU A 81 6.86 -2.55 -0.96
C LEU A 81 7.39 -2.69 0.44
N ALA A 82 8.62 -3.17 0.53
CA ALA A 82 9.31 -3.23 1.80
C ALA A 82 9.37 -1.84 2.43
N ALA A 83 8.79 -1.70 3.61
CA ALA A 83 8.79 -0.48 4.38
C ALA A 83 8.66 -0.75 5.87
N ALA A 84 9.39 -0.01 6.68
CA ALA A 84 9.11 0.06 8.11
C ALA A 84 7.81 0.82 8.36
N TRP A 85 7.05 0.39 9.33
CA TRP A 85 5.93 1.16 9.86
C TRP A 85 6.40 2.05 11.02
N ALA A 86 6.00 3.31 11.00
CA ALA A 86 6.29 4.25 12.05
C ALA A 86 5.43 4.00 13.31
N ASN A 87 5.97 3.31 14.29
CA ASN A 87 5.50 3.47 15.67
C ASN A 87 6.16 4.72 16.25
N ILE A 88 5.40 5.77 16.45
CA ILE A 88 5.78 7.19 16.56
C ILE A 88 6.64 7.55 17.80
N TRP A 89 6.96 6.61 18.71
CA TRP A 89 7.61 6.92 19.98
C TRP A 89 8.76 5.96 20.29
N ARG A 90 9.88 6.14 19.60
CA ARG A 90 11.13 5.43 19.91
C ARG A 90 12.32 6.39 19.89
N ASP A 91 13.47 5.91 20.38
CA ASP A 91 14.72 6.67 20.46
C ASP A 91 15.32 6.93 19.05
N TRP A 92 16.44 7.64 19.00
CA TRP A 92 17.14 7.99 17.76
C TRP A 92 17.56 6.77 16.89
N ARG A 93 17.74 5.59 17.49
CA ARG A 93 18.07 4.34 16.77
C ARG A 93 16.96 3.92 15.82
N TRP A 94 15.73 4.17 16.22
CA TRP A 94 14.57 3.96 15.34
C TRP A 94 14.57 4.83 14.08
N ILE A 95 15.11 6.06 14.13
CA ILE A 95 15.26 6.91 12.96
C ILE A 95 16.21 6.25 11.95
N ILE A 96 17.33 5.71 12.39
CA ILE A 96 18.26 4.98 11.53
C ILE A 96 17.58 3.76 10.90
N GLU A 97 16.88 2.94 11.69
CA GLU A 97 16.16 1.77 11.19
C GLU A 97 15.13 2.13 10.12
N ILE A 98 14.43 3.25 10.26
CA ILE A 98 13.47 3.73 9.25
C ILE A 98 14.18 4.06 7.94
N PHE A 99 15.29 4.79 7.99
CA PHE A 99 16.04 5.12 6.78
C PHE A 99 16.65 3.87 6.14
N GLU A 100 17.19 2.94 6.91
CA GLU A 100 17.65 1.66 6.39
C GLU A 100 16.51 0.92 5.67
N GLN A 101 15.37 0.74 6.34
CA GLN A 101 14.28 -0.07 5.82
C GLN A 101 13.51 0.62 4.68
N ASN A 102 13.35 1.92 4.68
CA ASN A 102 12.62 2.62 3.63
C ASN A 102 13.53 3.09 2.49
N THR A 103 14.73 3.58 2.81
CA THR A 103 15.60 4.21 1.83
C THR A 103 16.68 3.25 1.34
N ILE A 104 17.50 2.67 2.23
CA ILE A 104 18.63 1.84 1.80
C ILE A 104 18.13 0.55 1.15
N TRP A 105 17.10 -0.09 1.66
CA TRP A 105 16.51 -1.26 1.01
C TRP A 105 16.03 -0.98 -0.41
N THR A 106 15.38 0.17 -0.63
CA THR A 106 14.93 0.57 -1.97
C THR A 106 16.12 0.82 -2.89
N ILE A 107 17.16 1.51 -2.42
CA ILE A 107 18.38 1.77 -3.17
C ILE A 107 19.06 0.46 -3.56
N ASN A 108 19.26 -0.45 -2.62
CA ASN A 108 19.90 -1.73 -2.86
C ASN A 108 19.13 -2.57 -3.86
N LEU A 109 17.81 -2.69 -3.69
CA LEU A 109 16.98 -3.46 -4.60
C LEU A 109 16.98 -2.89 -6.02
N ILE A 110 16.84 -1.57 -6.18
CA ILE A 110 16.89 -0.92 -7.49
C ILE A 110 18.25 -1.16 -8.15
N ASN A 111 19.37 -1.02 -7.42
CA ASN A 111 20.70 -1.24 -7.97
C ASN A 111 20.92 -2.71 -8.34
N ALA A 112 20.50 -3.65 -7.52
CA ALA A 112 20.58 -5.07 -7.84
C ALA A 112 19.70 -5.43 -9.06
N CYS A 113 18.53 -4.83 -9.20
CA CYS A 113 17.66 -5.00 -10.37
C CYS A 113 18.27 -4.42 -11.67
N LYS A 114 19.18 -3.45 -11.59
CA LYS A 114 19.87 -2.92 -12.79
C LYS A 114 20.78 -3.95 -13.48
N GLU A 115 21.27 -4.94 -12.75
CA GLU A 115 22.12 -6.00 -13.26
C GLU A 115 21.32 -7.10 -13.99
N VAL A 116 20.00 -7.07 -13.86
CA VAL A 116 19.09 -7.99 -14.54
C VAL A 116 18.06 -7.22 -15.36
N TRP A 117 17.61 -7.77 -16.48
CA TRP A 117 16.57 -7.14 -17.28
C TRP A 117 15.21 -7.33 -16.61
N PHE A 118 14.40 -6.24 -16.53
CA PHE A 118 13.01 -6.29 -16.06
C PHE A 118 12.11 -5.39 -16.93
N ASP A 119 10.82 -5.75 -17.01
CA ASP A 119 9.84 -5.00 -17.77
C ASP A 119 9.26 -3.83 -16.95
N TYR A 120 9.01 -4.07 -15.65
CA TYR A 120 8.42 -3.08 -14.75
C TYR A 120 8.95 -3.24 -13.32
N PHE A 121 9.32 -2.12 -12.73
CA PHE A 121 9.57 -1.99 -11.29
C PHE A 121 8.56 -1.01 -10.71
N VAL A 122 7.70 -1.46 -9.80
CA VAL A 122 6.73 -0.60 -9.12
C VAL A 122 7.20 -0.35 -7.68
N ASN A 123 7.65 0.87 -7.45
CA ASN A 123 7.98 1.37 -6.13
C ASN A 123 6.70 1.88 -5.46
N THR A 124 6.27 1.25 -4.37
CA THR A 124 5.02 1.61 -3.71
C THR A 124 5.25 2.51 -2.52
N TRP A 125 4.64 3.66 -2.59
CA TRP A 125 4.85 4.69 -1.62
C TRP A 125 3.56 5.31 -1.07
N SER A 126 3.67 6.46 -0.39
CA SER A 126 2.58 7.07 0.33
C SER A 126 2.33 8.50 -0.15
N SER A 127 1.06 8.88 -0.21
CA SER A 127 0.67 10.27 -0.42
C SER A 127 1.14 11.22 0.69
N SER A 128 1.52 10.68 1.84
CA SER A 128 2.02 11.47 2.98
C SER A 128 3.32 12.22 2.70
N GLU A 129 4.01 11.91 1.59
CA GLU A 129 5.18 12.66 1.12
C GLU A 129 4.85 14.11 0.76
N TYR A 130 3.61 14.40 0.37
CA TYR A 130 3.19 15.75 -0.05
C TYR A 130 2.88 16.68 1.12
N TRP A 131 2.51 16.15 2.30
CA TRP A 131 1.94 16.87 3.41
C TRP A 131 0.65 17.61 3.04
N GLU A 132 0.16 18.50 3.90
CA GLU A 132 -1.09 19.22 3.72
C GLU A 132 -1.01 20.23 2.56
N LYS A 133 -1.99 20.20 1.67
CA LYS A 133 -2.14 21.17 0.58
C LYS A 133 -3.57 21.76 0.64
N ASN A 134 -3.69 23.02 0.26
CA ASN A 134 -5.00 23.71 0.21
C ASN A 134 -5.78 23.46 -1.10
N LYS A 135 -5.27 22.62 -1.97
CA LYS A 135 -5.82 22.25 -3.28
C LYS A 135 -5.66 20.75 -3.53
N PRO A 136 -6.36 20.17 -4.50
CA PRO A 136 -6.10 18.80 -4.91
C PRO A 136 -4.63 18.58 -5.28
N ILE A 137 -4.03 17.54 -4.71
CA ILE A 137 -2.60 17.22 -4.84
C ILE A 137 -2.36 16.59 -6.21
N THR A 138 -1.39 17.12 -6.95
CA THR A 138 -0.90 16.54 -8.20
C THR A 138 0.45 15.84 -8.00
N GLU A 139 0.85 14.99 -8.93
CA GLU A 139 2.14 14.32 -8.88
C GLU A 139 3.33 15.28 -9.03
N ASN A 140 3.08 16.50 -9.50
CA ASN A 140 4.08 17.57 -9.67
C ASN A 140 4.19 18.48 -8.46
N ASP A 141 3.32 18.34 -7.46
CA ASP A 141 3.40 19.16 -6.26
C ASP A 141 4.66 18.83 -5.46
N LEU A 142 5.20 19.85 -4.79
CA LEU A 142 6.40 19.75 -3.97
C LEU A 142 6.16 18.76 -2.82
N LEU A 143 7.15 17.89 -2.58
CA LEU A 143 7.18 17.02 -1.41
C LEU A 143 7.60 17.83 -0.19
N GLU A 144 6.79 17.81 0.85
CA GLU A 144 7.01 18.55 2.10
C GLU A 144 6.80 17.63 3.32
N PRO A 145 7.52 16.48 3.39
CA PRO A 145 7.34 15.54 4.48
C PRO A 145 7.70 16.18 5.82
N ASN A 146 6.89 15.96 6.86
CA ASN A 146 7.02 16.62 8.16
C ASN A 146 7.42 15.69 9.31
N ASN A 147 7.84 14.46 9.00
CA ASN A 147 8.46 13.56 9.97
C ASN A 147 9.43 12.60 9.28
N GLU A 148 10.26 11.93 10.08
CA GLU A 148 11.37 11.09 9.62
C GLU A 148 10.90 9.94 8.72
N TYR A 149 9.76 9.34 9.06
CA TYR A 149 9.18 8.29 8.24
C TYR A 149 8.82 8.79 6.83
N TRP A 150 8.15 9.94 6.73
CA TRP A 150 7.78 10.49 5.42
C TRP A 150 8.98 11.04 4.66
N ILE A 151 9.98 11.59 5.38
CA ILE A 151 11.27 11.99 4.78
C ILE A 151 11.95 10.76 4.15
N SER A 152 12.04 9.64 4.87
CA SER A 152 12.67 8.42 4.34
C SER A 152 11.93 7.87 3.10
N LYS A 153 10.61 8.02 3.07
CA LYS A 153 9.77 7.67 1.91
C LYS A 153 10.04 8.60 0.72
N ALA A 154 10.02 9.91 0.93
CA ALA A 154 10.30 10.90 -0.10
C ALA A 154 11.70 10.70 -0.71
N THR A 155 12.70 10.42 0.13
CA THR A 155 14.09 10.14 -0.32
C THR A 155 14.14 8.96 -1.28
N SER A 156 13.41 7.88 -0.99
CA SER A 156 13.35 6.70 -1.86
C SER A 156 12.65 6.99 -3.19
N SER A 157 11.56 7.77 -3.16
CA SER A 157 10.88 8.22 -4.39
C SER A 157 11.80 9.07 -5.27
N MET A 158 12.58 9.95 -4.65
CA MET A 158 13.55 10.78 -5.36
C MET A 158 14.65 9.93 -5.99
N TYR A 159 15.17 8.92 -5.28
CA TYR A 159 16.15 8.00 -5.83
C TYR A 159 15.60 7.19 -7.01
N ALA A 160 14.43 6.63 -6.88
CA ALA A 160 13.75 5.90 -7.95
C ALA A 160 13.58 6.78 -9.20
N SER A 161 13.17 8.04 -9.02
CA SER A 161 13.08 9.05 -10.07
C SER A 161 14.41 9.33 -10.77
N TYR A 162 15.46 9.51 -9.97
CA TYR A 162 16.80 9.74 -10.50
C TYR A 162 17.27 8.57 -11.38
N ILE A 163 17.11 7.34 -10.91
CA ILE A 163 17.50 6.13 -11.67
C ILE A 163 16.68 5.98 -12.94
N TRP A 164 15.36 6.20 -12.87
CA TRP A 164 14.49 6.20 -14.05
C TRP A 164 15.02 7.18 -15.13
N LYS A 165 15.29 8.43 -14.75
CA LYS A 165 15.79 9.47 -15.67
C LYS A 165 17.17 9.15 -16.23
N LYS A 166 18.09 8.71 -15.36
CA LYS A 166 19.49 8.53 -15.72
C LYS A 166 19.71 7.32 -16.63
N TYR A 167 19.00 6.24 -16.39
CA TYR A 167 19.23 4.96 -17.06
C TYR A 167 18.07 4.51 -17.97
N ASN A 168 17.03 5.34 -18.07
CA ASN A 168 15.81 5.03 -18.82
C ASN A 168 15.20 3.65 -18.45
N LEU A 169 15.14 3.35 -17.16
CA LEU A 169 14.62 2.08 -16.65
C LEU A 169 13.12 2.20 -16.32
N PRO A 170 12.30 1.16 -16.54
CA PRO A 170 10.86 1.17 -16.31
C PRO A 170 10.49 1.13 -14.82
N ILE A 171 10.89 2.15 -14.07
CA ILE A 171 10.63 2.30 -12.64
C ILE A 171 9.49 3.29 -12.43
N TYR A 172 8.41 2.84 -11.82
CA TYR A 172 7.21 3.62 -11.54
C TYR A 172 6.98 3.72 -10.03
N THR A 173 6.60 4.89 -9.55
CA THR A 173 6.23 5.09 -8.15
C THR A 173 4.72 5.26 -8.03
N PHE A 174 4.05 4.40 -7.26
CA PHE A 174 2.65 4.53 -6.90
C PHE A 174 2.53 5.13 -5.50
N ARG A 175 1.99 6.34 -5.39
CA ARG A 175 1.68 6.99 -4.12
C ARG A 175 0.26 6.64 -3.72
N LEU A 176 0.15 5.72 -2.77
CA LEU A 176 -1.14 5.25 -2.29
C LEU A 176 -1.72 6.22 -1.25
N PHE A 177 -3.01 6.48 -1.35
CA PHE A 177 -3.77 7.20 -0.33
C PHE A 177 -4.30 6.23 0.73
N ALA A 178 -5.41 6.49 1.40
CA ALA A 178 -5.88 5.64 2.49
C ALA A 178 -6.44 4.30 1.97
N VAL A 179 -5.56 3.31 1.81
CA VAL A 179 -5.95 1.94 1.42
C VAL A 179 -6.52 1.22 2.64
N TYR A 180 -7.61 0.53 2.45
CA TYR A 180 -8.26 -0.29 3.49
C TYR A 180 -8.76 -1.61 2.90
N TRP A 181 -8.91 -2.65 3.73
CA TRP A 181 -9.55 -3.94 3.41
C TRP A 181 -9.14 -5.08 4.36
N TYR A 182 -9.37 -6.32 3.89
CA TYR A 182 -9.01 -7.57 4.58
C TYR A 182 -7.56 -7.58 5.04
N PHE A 183 -7.32 -8.17 6.19
CA PHE A 183 -5.99 -8.31 6.76
C PHE A 183 -5.32 -6.98 7.16
N GLU A 184 -6.03 -5.86 7.13
CA GLU A 184 -5.56 -4.59 7.67
C GLU A 184 -5.44 -4.70 9.21
N ASP A 185 -4.59 -3.87 9.82
CA ASP A 185 -4.41 -3.82 11.28
C ASP A 185 -5.73 -3.46 11.97
N LYS A 186 -6.12 -4.24 13.00
CA LYS A 186 -7.38 -4.07 13.74
C LYS A 186 -7.57 -2.67 14.36
N ASN A 187 -6.47 -1.95 14.61
CA ASN A 187 -6.49 -0.61 15.19
C ASN A 187 -6.67 0.50 14.14
N ARG A 188 -6.84 0.14 12.85
CA ARG A 188 -7.19 1.10 11.81
C ARG A 188 -8.69 1.34 11.79
N LEU A 189 -9.10 2.52 11.27
CA LEU A 189 -10.48 2.98 11.35
C LEU A 189 -11.49 1.95 10.84
N ILE A 190 -11.34 1.48 9.62
CA ILE A 190 -12.32 0.57 9.00
C ILE A 190 -12.39 -0.77 9.76
N PRO A 191 -11.29 -1.48 10.03
CA PRO A 191 -11.33 -2.68 10.87
C PRO A 191 -11.89 -2.43 12.27
N THR A 192 -11.53 -1.34 12.93
CA THR A 192 -12.07 -0.99 14.26
C THR A 192 -13.60 -0.91 14.22
N ILE A 193 -14.17 -0.17 13.25
CA ILE A 193 -15.61 -0.04 13.12
C ILE A 193 -16.24 -1.41 12.81
N MET A 194 -15.73 -2.12 11.80
CA MET A 194 -16.27 -3.40 11.34
C MET A 194 -16.27 -4.47 12.45
N LEU A 195 -15.15 -4.62 13.17
CA LEU A 195 -15.00 -5.58 14.27
C LEU A 195 -15.93 -5.24 15.43
N ASN A 196 -16.06 -3.97 15.82
CA ASN A 196 -16.96 -3.56 16.88
C ASN A 196 -18.41 -3.83 16.49
N TYR A 197 -18.84 -3.40 15.28
CA TYR A 197 -20.21 -3.71 14.82
C TYR A 197 -20.46 -5.21 14.70
N THR A 198 -19.51 -6.00 14.23
CA THR A 198 -19.65 -7.48 14.20
C THR A 198 -19.92 -8.02 15.60
N ASN A 199 -19.24 -7.52 16.61
CA ASN A 199 -19.34 -7.99 18.02
C ASN A 199 -20.40 -7.25 18.85
N TRP A 200 -21.33 -6.51 18.24
CA TRP A 200 -22.35 -5.73 18.92
C TRP A 200 -21.80 -4.70 19.93
N LYS A 201 -20.68 -4.08 19.60
CA LYS A 201 -20.03 -3.05 20.42
C LYS A 201 -20.03 -1.70 19.70
N SER A 202 -20.12 -0.63 20.46
CA SER A 202 -19.92 0.73 19.97
C SER A 202 -18.43 1.00 19.80
N PRO A 203 -17.95 1.40 18.60
CA PRO A 203 -16.54 1.72 18.42
C PRO A 203 -16.17 3.03 19.10
N ASN A 204 -15.00 3.07 19.73
CA ASN A 204 -14.39 4.33 20.19
C ASN A 204 -13.63 4.97 19.02
N LEU A 205 -13.88 6.22 18.75
CA LEU A 205 -13.33 6.93 17.60
C LEU A 205 -12.84 8.32 18.00
N THR A 206 -12.06 8.94 17.14
CA THR A 206 -11.60 10.33 17.26
C THR A 206 -12.73 11.32 16.93
N THR A 207 -12.48 12.34 16.14
CA THR A 207 -13.49 13.31 15.70
C THR A 207 -14.33 12.77 14.53
N PRO A 208 -15.66 13.02 14.51
CA PRO A 208 -16.50 12.61 13.38
C PRO A 208 -16.15 13.32 12.07
N ASN A 209 -15.52 14.49 12.14
CA ASN A 209 -15.30 15.38 11.00
C ASN A 209 -13.99 15.15 10.24
N SER A 210 -13.07 14.32 10.75
CA SER A 210 -11.86 13.97 10.01
C SER A 210 -12.21 13.27 8.70
N VAL A 211 -11.62 13.73 7.60
CA VAL A 211 -11.89 13.22 6.26
C VAL A 211 -10.70 12.42 5.73
N ARG A 212 -10.99 11.40 4.94
CA ARG A 212 -9.99 10.64 4.17
C ARG A 212 -10.57 10.25 2.83
N ASP A 213 -9.70 10.18 1.85
CA ASP A 213 -9.99 9.47 0.60
C ASP A 213 -9.63 8.01 0.78
N TYR A 214 -10.66 7.18 0.88
CA TYR A 214 -10.50 5.74 1.05
C TYR A 214 -10.51 5.05 -0.30
N ILE A 215 -9.47 4.26 -0.57
CA ILE A 215 -9.42 3.40 -1.75
C ILE A 215 -9.46 1.92 -1.35
N PHE A 216 -10.29 1.17 -2.06
CA PHE A 216 -10.46 -0.25 -1.87
C PHE A 216 -9.26 -1.05 -2.40
N ILE A 217 -8.79 -2.06 -1.65
CA ILE A 217 -7.59 -2.81 -2.01
C ILE A 217 -7.69 -3.49 -3.37
N ASP A 218 -8.85 -4.04 -3.75
CA ASP A 218 -9.02 -4.66 -5.06
C ASP A 218 -8.86 -3.65 -6.19
N ASP A 219 -9.26 -2.39 -5.97
CA ASP A 219 -9.05 -1.32 -6.94
C ASP A 219 -7.57 -0.92 -7.02
N VAL A 220 -6.87 -0.87 -5.89
CA VAL A 220 -5.42 -0.69 -5.87
C VAL A 220 -4.72 -1.80 -6.67
N ILE A 221 -5.10 -3.06 -6.45
CA ILE A 221 -4.53 -4.21 -7.15
C ILE A 221 -4.77 -4.13 -8.67
N LYS A 222 -5.92 -3.58 -9.12
CA LYS A 222 -6.15 -3.35 -10.56
C LYS A 222 -5.06 -2.48 -11.19
N TYR A 223 -4.54 -1.46 -10.49
CA TYR A 223 -3.44 -0.64 -11.00
C TYR A 223 -2.16 -1.46 -11.17
N TYR A 224 -1.80 -2.29 -10.20
CA TYR A 224 -0.62 -3.17 -10.31
C TYR A 224 -0.75 -4.16 -11.46
N LEU A 225 -1.90 -4.80 -11.60
CA LEU A 225 -2.15 -5.79 -12.65
C LEU A 225 -2.23 -5.19 -14.06
N ASN A 226 -2.42 -3.89 -14.17
CA ASN A 226 -2.46 -3.16 -15.43
C ASN A 226 -1.25 -2.24 -15.65
N ILE A 227 -0.14 -2.50 -14.97
CA ILE A 227 1.10 -1.72 -15.12
C ILE A 227 1.58 -1.67 -16.58
N ASN A 228 1.30 -2.70 -17.37
CA ASN A 228 1.59 -2.77 -18.79
C ASN A 228 0.81 -1.78 -19.68
N LYS A 229 -0.16 -1.07 -19.13
CA LYS A 229 -0.80 0.07 -19.80
C LYS A 229 0.07 1.33 -19.80
N LEU A 230 1.03 1.41 -18.89
CA LEU A 230 1.96 2.53 -18.84
C LEU A 230 2.95 2.41 -19.99
N SER A 231 2.93 3.42 -20.86
CA SER A 231 3.96 3.59 -21.89
C SER A 231 5.21 4.19 -21.25
N TRP A 232 6.37 3.97 -21.89
CA TRP A 232 7.67 4.53 -21.49
C TRP A 232 7.70 6.06 -21.54
N ASP A 233 6.65 6.68 -22.01
CA ASP A 233 6.53 8.11 -22.22
C ASP A 233 6.18 8.86 -20.95
N PHE A 234 7.12 9.62 -20.43
CA PHE A 234 7.00 10.85 -19.63
C PHE A 234 6.61 10.78 -18.15
N TRP A 235 6.04 9.69 -17.59
CA TRP A 235 5.51 9.75 -16.23
C TRP A 235 5.93 8.57 -15.39
N TRP A 236 6.64 8.82 -14.30
CA TRP A 236 7.17 7.80 -13.37
C TRP A 236 6.45 7.76 -12.02
N VAL A 237 5.60 8.76 -11.68
CA VAL A 237 4.81 8.80 -10.45
C VAL A 237 3.32 8.83 -10.77
N TYR A 238 2.53 8.09 -10.01
CA TYR A 238 1.07 8.07 -10.10
C TYR A 238 0.46 8.09 -8.71
N ASN A 239 -0.46 9.05 -8.47
CA ASN A 239 -1.29 9.07 -7.29
C ASN A 239 -2.43 8.05 -7.44
N ILE A 240 -2.54 7.11 -6.50
CA ILE A 240 -3.53 6.03 -6.54
C ILE A 240 -4.55 6.22 -5.42
N TRP A 241 -5.82 6.51 -5.76
CA TRP A 241 -6.85 6.92 -4.83
C TRP A 241 -8.26 6.88 -5.46
N ASN A 242 -9.34 7.19 -4.67
CA ASN A 242 -10.73 7.02 -5.10
C ASN A 242 -11.42 8.32 -5.56
N TRP A 243 -10.88 9.51 -5.25
CA TRP A 243 -11.40 10.84 -5.61
C TRP A 243 -12.60 11.34 -4.81
N ILE A 244 -13.01 10.60 -3.80
CA ILE A 244 -14.12 10.98 -2.96
C ILE A 244 -13.68 10.91 -1.51
N GLN A 245 -13.76 12.02 -0.82
CA GLN A 245 -13.52 12.07 0.62
C GLN A 245 -14.78 11.67 1.38
N TYR A 246 -14.57 10.92 2.45
CA TYR A 246 -15.62 10.60 3.42
C TYR A 246 -15.13 10.94 4.81
N SER A 247 -16.00 11.59 5.60
CA SER A 247 -15.78 11.79 7.00
C SER A 247 -15.91 10.47 7.77
N ILE A 248 -15.33 10.44 8.98
CA ILE A 248 -15.49 9.29 9.87
C ILE A 248 -16.98 9.04 10.15
N TRP A 249 -17.75 10.11 10.34
CA TRP A 249 -19.19 10.00 10.54
C TRP A 249 -19.91 9.34 9.38
N GLU A 250 -19.65 9.76 8.14
CA GLU A 250 -20.26 9.15 6.94
C GLU A 250 -19.93 7.67 6.81
N ILE A 251 -18.70 7.26 7.07
CA ILE A 251 -18.30 5.85 7.08
C ILE A 251 -19.07 5.06 8.14
N VAL A 252 -19.18 5.59 9.35
CA VAL A 252 -19.94 4.97 10.44
C VAL A 252 -21.41 4.79 10.07
N GLU A 253 -22.07 5.84 9.55
CA GLU A 253 -23.48 5.75 9.15
C GLU A 253 -23.71 4.75 8.01
N LYS A 254 -22.81 4.68 7.04
CA LYS A 254 -22.87 3.67 5.99
C LYS A 254 -22.75 2.24 6.56
N ILE A 255 -21.79 1.99 7.45
CA ILE A 255 -21.61 0.67 8.08
C ILE A 255 -22.80 0.34 8.99
N LYS A 256 -23.34 1.30 9.71
CA LYS A 256 -24.56 1.15 10.52
C LYS A 256 -25.73 0.69 9.66
N ASN A 257 -25.95 1.31 8.52
CA ASN A 257 -27.00 0.92 7.58
C ASN A 257 -26.79 -0.49 7.01
N ILE A 258 -25.55 -0.86 6.63
CA ILE A 258 -25.19 -2.18 6.11
C ILE A 258 -25.37 -3.24 7.19
N SER A 259 -24.92 -2.98 8.41
CA SER A 259 -25.01 -3.93 9.53
C SER A 259 -26.42 -4.10 10.08
N LYS A 260 -27.32 -3.15 9.82
CA LYS A 260 -28.68 -3.04 10.40
C LYS A 260 -28.67 -2.99 11.93
N LYS A 261 -27.56 -2.59 12.54
CA LYS A 261 -27.38 -2.51 13.99
C LYS A 261 -27.59 -1.07 14.47
N LYS A 262 -28.42 -0.89 15.48
CA LYS A 262 -28.69 0.42 16.10
C LYS A 262 -27.61 0.77 17.14
N LEU A 263 -26.34 0.72 16.74
CA LEU A 263 -25.20 1.11 17.58
C LEU A 263 -24.73 2.50 17.18
N ASN A 264 -24.33 3.32 18.16
CA ASN A 264 -23.72 4.62 17.91
C ASN A 264 -22.22 4.52 18.21
N ALA A 265 -21.40 5.24 17.44
CA ALA A 265 -19.98 5.37 17.74
C ALA A 265 -19.78 6.33 18.92
N ASN A 266 -18.79 6.06 19.74
CA ASN A 266 -18.34 6.93 20.82
C ASN A 266 -17.27 7.88 20.26
N TYR A 267 -17.68 9.03 19.73
CA TYR A 267 -16.76 10.02 19.22
C TYR A 267 -16.02 10.73 20.37
N TRP A 268 -14.84 11.24 20.08
CA TRP A 268 -13.95 11.92 21.04
C TRP A 268 -13.45 11.01 22.17
N ALA A 269 -13.65 9.70 22.06
CA ALA A 269 -13.15 8.72 23.01
C ALA A 269 -11.64 8.46 22.84
N GLU A 270 -11.09 8.77 21.65
CA GLU A 270 -9.67 8.71 21.38
C GLU A 270 -9.13 10.10 21.06
N SER A 271 -7.87 10.33 21.41
CA SER A 271 -7.20 11.60 21.14
C SER A 271 -7.04 11.84 19.64
N ILE A 272 -7.32 13.06 19.21
CA ILE A 272 -7.04 13.51 17.85
C ILE A 272 -5.52 13.52 17.68
N LYS A 273 -5.03 12.86 16.64
CA LYS A 273 -3.62 13.00 16.27
C LYS A 273 -3.35 14.44 15.89
N GLN A 274 -2.37 15.06 16.53
CA GLN A 274 -1.93 16.40 16.15
C GLN A 274 -1.58 16.37 14.67
N ASN A 275 -2.07 17.35 13.91
CA ASN A 275 -1.80 17.55 12.48
C ASN A 275 -2.57 16.60 11.52
N GLU A 276 -3.84 16.31 11.76
CA GLU A 276 -4.68 15.72 10.72
C GLU A 276 -5.02 16.76 9.64
N PRO A 277 -4.73 16.50 8.35
CA PRO A 277 -5.00 17.44 7.28
C PRO A 277 -6.51 17.64 7.10
N LYS A 278 -6.92 18.90 6.86
CA LYS A 278 -8.32 19.26 6.59
C LYS A 278 -8.79 18.85 5.20
N VAL A 279 -7.85 18.78 4.27
CA VAL A 279 -8.08 18.36 2.88
C VAL A 279 -7.04 17.32 2.53
N TRP A 280 -7.50 16.15 2.09
CA TRP A 280 -6.63 15.07 1.63
C TRP A 280 -7.17 14.54 0.32
N LEU A 281 -7.09 15.37 -0.71
CA LEU A 281 -7.66 15.13 -2.02
C LEU A 281 -6.56 15.25 -3.09
N SER A 282 -6.52 14.36 -4.08
CA SER A 282 -5.57 14.47 -5.18
C SER A 282 -6.27 14.80 -6.52
N ASP A 283 -5.57 15.33 -7.47
CA ASP A 283 -5.98 15.39 -8.87
C ASP A 283 -5.69 14.03 -9.53
N ASN A 284 -6.68 13.47 -10.22
CA ASN A 284 -6.58 12.13 -10.77
C ASN A 284 -6.49 12.08 -12.30
N ASN A 285 -6.44 13.22 -12.95
CA ASN A 285 -6.49 13.29 -14.41
C ASN A 285 -5.43 12.41 -15.06
N LYS A 286 -4.23 12.40 -14.49
CA LYS A 286 -3.11 11.60 -14.96
C LYS A 286 -3.37 10.10 -14.83
N THR A 287 -3.73 9.64 -13.63
CA THR A 287 -3.97 8.22 -13.34
C THR A 287 -5.19 7.69 -14.10
N LYS A 288 -6.28 8.46 -14.19
CA LYS A 288 -7.44 8.11 -15.02
C LYS A 288 -7.07 7.92 -16.49
N LYS A 289 -6.32 8.87 -17.05
CA LYS A 289 -5.91 8.82 -18.46
C LYS A 289 -4.99 7.62 -18.73
N ALA A 290 -4.11 7.28 -17.80
CA ALA A 290 -3.15 6.19 -17.96
C ALA A 290 -3.79 4.80 -17.84
N PHE A 291 -4.73 4.62 -16.93
CA PHE A 291 -5.22 3.28 -16.58
C PHE A 291 -6.66 2.97 -17.00
N GLU A 292 -7.52 3.97 -17.10
CA GLU A 292 -8.96 3.78 -17.42
C GLU A 292 -9.63 2.70 -16.54
N ILE A 293 -9.36 2.71 -15.24
CA ILE A 293 -9.90 1.75 -14.28
C ILE A 293 -11.20 2.28 -13.70
N LYS A 294 -12.25 1.46 -13.77
CA LYS A 294 -13.49 1.70 -13.04
C LYS A 294 -13.33 1.28 -11.59
N LEU A 295 -13.53 2.22 -10.68
CA LEU A 295 -13.45 1.98 -9.24
C LEU A 295 -14.77 1.46 -8.68
N THR A 296 -14.65 0.69 -7.61
CA THR A 296 -15.80 0.10 -6.92
C THR A 296 -16.49 1.15 -6.05
N PRO A 297 -17.82 1.32 -6.12
CA PRO A 297 -18.56 2.23 -5.25
C PRO A 297 -18.37 1.88 -3.76
N ILE A 298 -18.30 2.92 -2.91
CA ILE A 298 -18.03 2.76 -1.47
C ILE A 298 -19.02 1.81 -0.77
N ASP A 299 -20.29 1.87 -1.10
CA ASP A 299 -21.31 1.04 -0.43
C ASP A 299 -21.12 -0.44 -0.78
N GLU A 300 -20.73 -0.76 -2.02
CA GLU A 300 -20.44 -2.13 -2.45
C GLU A 300 -19.24 -2.71 -1.68
N TRP A 301 -18.15 -1.97 -1.55
CA TRP A 301 -16.98 -2.49 -0.86
C TRP A 301 -17.14 -2.51 0.67
N LEU A 302 -17.87 -1.56 1.28
CA LEU A 302 -18.22 -1.63 2.70
C LEU A 302 -19.06 -2.85 3.02
N GLU A 303 -20.02 -3.18 2.15
CA GLU A 303 -20.83 -4.41 2.30
C GLU A 303 -19.97 -5.67 2.19
N LYS A 304 -19.10 -5.76 1.19
CA LYS A 304 -18.15 -6.87 1.04
C LYS A 304 -17.24 -6.98 2.28
N SER A 305 -16.70 -5.85 2.75
CA SER A 305 -15.86 -5.80 3.94
C SER A 305 -16.61 -6.33 5.17
N TYR A 306 -17.82 -5.85 5.41
CA TYR A 306 -18.59 -6.25 6.57
C TYR A 306 -18.87 -7.75 6.59
N LYS A 307 -19.28 -8.34 5.45
CA LYS A 307 -19.46 -9.78 5.30
C LYS A 307 -18.18 -10.57 5.58
N TRP A 308 -17.06 -10.07 5.12
CA TRP A 308 -15.77 -10.71 5.37
C TRP A 308 -15.39 -10.65 6.86
N PHE A 309 -15.50 -9.50 7.52
CA PHE A 309 -15.22 -9.34 8.95
C PHE A 309 -16.13 -10.21 9.81
N GLN A 310 -17.42 -10.37 9.45
CA GLN A 310 -18.32 -11.30 10.13
C GLN A 310 -17.83 -12.74 10.07
N LYS A 311 -17.29 -13.17 8.92
CA LYS A 311 -16.80 -14.54 8.72
C LYS A 311 -15.43 -14.78 9.38
N ASN A 312 -14.60 -13.75 9.46
CA ASN A 312 -13.18 -13.88 9.79
C ASN A 312 -12.77 -13.10 11.06
N TYR A 313 -13.71 -12.74 11.93
CA TYR A 313 -13.39 -11.92 13.11
C TYR A 313 -12.39 -12.62 14.06
N ASN A 314 -12.31 -13.94 14.05
CA ASN A 314 -11.43 -14.74 14.92
C ASN A 314 -9.95 -14.64 14.56
N ILE A 315 -9.59 -14.10 13.38
CA ILE A 315 -8.18 -13.96 12.97
C ILE A 315 -7.54 -12.66 13.50
N TYR A 316 -8.32 -11.81 14.19
CA TYR A 316 -7.89 -10.57 14.82
C TYR A 316 -7.87 -10.68 16.35
#